data_98fb1c6d9be17dc7c523c9929c143d95
#
_entry.id   98fb1c6d9be17dc7c523c9929c143d95
#
_cell.length_a   1.000
_cell.length_b   1.000
_cell.length_c   1.000
_cell.angle_alpha   90.00
_cell.angle_beta   90.00
_cell.angle_gamma   90.00
#
_symmetry.space_group_name_H-M   'P 1'
#
loop_
_entity.id
_entity.type
_entity.pdbx_description
1 polymer ?
#
loop_
_entity_poly.entity_id
_entity_poly.type
_entity_poly.pdbx_seq_one_letter_code
_entity_poly.pdbx_strand_id
1 'polypeptide(L)'
;MKSFYQAITLFLVFLSLTLVSFNWKDLRSVKTEMTMQKDSVLRHVVMFKFKEGTSKDDIRKVQEAFSALPSKIPQISSYEWGTNNSPEGLDKGFTHIFFLTFKSEEDRAAYLPHPDHKAFGDVLGPHLDDVLVLDYWSRNE
;
A
#
# COMPACT_ATOMS: atom_id res chain seq x y z
N MET A 1 49.89 31.31 29.98
CA MET A 1 49.63 29.90 30.36
C MET A 1 48.29 29.68 31.08
N LYS A 2 47.87 30.52 32.03
CA LYS A 2 46.58 30.33 32.73
C LYS A 2 45.33 30.44 31.82
N SER A 3 45.36 31.24 30.77
CA SER A 3 44.22 31.43 29.86
C SER A 3 43.94 30.20 28.98
N PHE A 4 45.00 29.42 28.61
CA PHE A 4 44.87 28.26 27.76
C PHE A 4 44.19 27.06 28.45
N TYR A 5 44.41 26.87 29.75
CA TYR A 5 43.79 25.83 30.54
C TYR A 5 42.33 26.11 30.84
N GLN A 6 41.91 27.38 30.95
CA GLN A 6 40.50 27.74 31.15
C GLN A 6 39.66 27.44 29.89
N ALA A 7 40.20 27.64 28.69
CA ALA A 7 39.53 27.30 27.44
C ALA A 7 39.30 25.81 27.27
N ILE A 8 40.32 25.00 27.66
CA ILE A 8 40.24 23.52 27.54
C ILE A 8 39.24 22.97 28.56
N THR A 9 39.17 23.53 29.77
CA THR A 9 38.21 23.07 30.81
C THR A 9 36.76 23.41 30.44
N LEU A 10 36.50 24.56 29.83
CA LEU A 10 35.18 24.91 29.30
C LEU A 10 34.76 24.02 28.13
N PHE A 11 35.70 23.61 27.25
CA PHE A 11 35.38 22.74 26.12
C PHE A 11 35.04 21.31 26.56
N LEU A 12 35.70 20.81 27.62
CA LEU A 12 35.39 19.49 28.18
C LEU A 12 34.07 19.44 28.95
N VAL A 13 33.66 20.54 29.56
CA VAL A 13 32.35 20.66 30.26
C VAL A 13 31.19 20.73 29.22
N PHE A 14 31.40 21.39 28.09
CA PHE A 14 30.38 21.41 27.04
C PHE A 14 30.25 20.07 26.30
N LEU A 15 31.30 19.23 26.22
CA LEU A 15 31.23 17.92 25.60
C LEU A 15 30.53 16.86 26.47
N SER A 16 30.36 17.11 27.75
CA SER A 16 29.71 16.17 28.70
C SER A 16 28.18 16.37 28.82
N LEU A 17 27.60 17.44 28.24
CA LEU A 17 26.17 17.74 28.32
C LEU A 17 25.34 17.22 27.17
N THR A 18 25.92 16.52 26.21
CA THR A 18 25.18 15.87 25.12
C THR A 18 25.13 14.35 25.26
N LEU A 19 25.17 13.83 26.47
CA LEU A 19 24.65 12.50 26.72
C LEU A 19 23.13 12.54 26.58
N VAL A 20 22.65 12.48 25.37
CA VAL A 20 21.25 12.14 25.08
C VAL A 20 20.99 10.89 25.91
N SER A 21 20.13 11.02 26.92
CA SER A 21 19.67 9.89 27.72
C SER A 21 18.87 8.97 26.79
N PHE A 22 19.59 8.03 26.19
CA PHE A 22 19.03 7.02 25.32
C PHE A 22 18.14 6.10 26.17
N ASN A 23 16.84 6.27 26.02
CA ASN A 23 15.86 5.57 26.85
C ASN A 23 15.59 4.19 26.23
N TRP A 24 15.81 3.11 26.97
CA TRP A 24 15.48 1.74 26.54
C TRP A 24 14.02 1.55 26.16
N LYS A 25 13.11 2.41 26.62
CA LYS A 25 11.70 2.41 26.21
C LYS A 25 11.54 2.82 24.76
N ASP A 26 12.35 3.79 24.27
CA ASP A 26 12.30 4.25 22.88
C ASP A 26 12.79 3.15 21.92
N LEU A 27 13.82 2.39 22.31
CA LEU A 27 14.26 1.23 21.54
C LEU A 27 13.20 0.12 21.48
N ARG A 28 12.47 -0.09 22.57
CA ARG A 28 11.44 -1.11 22.61
C ARG A 28 10.23 -0.71 21.77
N SER A 29 9.83 0.57 21.77
CA SER A 29 8.75 1.09 20.93
C SER A 29 9.12 1.01 19.46
N VAL A 30 10.31 1.47 19.07
CA VAL A 30 10.82 1.38 17.69
C VAL A 30 10.91 -0.08 17.21
N LYS A 31 11.40 -0.99 18.06
CA LYS A 31 11.46 -2.41 17.72
C LYS A 31 10.07 -3.03 17.58
N THR A 32 9.10 -2.61 18.40
CA THR A 32 7.71 -3.08 18.33
C THR A 32 7.04 -2.55 17.07
N GLU A 33 7.21 -1.27 16.73
CA GLU A 33 6.70 -0.69 15.48
C GLU A 33 7.32 -1.37 14.25
N MET A 34 8.64 -1.59 14.24
CA MET A 34 9.33 -2.31 13.15
C MET A 34 8.85 -3.77 13.02
N THR A 35 8.49 -4.43 14.14
CA THR A 35 7.99 -5.81 14.09
C THR A 35 6.56 -5.85 13.59
N MET A 36 5.71 -4.92 14.02
CA MET A 36 4.33 -4.80 13.53
C MET A 36 4.27 -4.41 12.04
N GLN A 37 5.18 -3.55 11.59
CA GLN A 37 5.32 -3.18 10.18
C GLN A 37 5.79 -4.38 9.31
N LYS A 38 6.58 -5.30 9.88
CA LYS A 38 7.11 -6.46 9.15
C LYS A 38 6.03 -7.50 8.83
N ASP A 39 4.99 -7.58 9.63
CA ASP A 39 3.90 -8.57 9.49
C ASP A 39 2.64 -7.98 8.82
N SER A 40 2.58 -6.66 8.64
CA SER A 40 1.48 -6.00 7.93
C SER A 40 1.77 -5.94 6.42
N VAL A 41 0.71 -6.04 5.63
CA VAL A 41 0.76 -5.89 4.17
C VAL A 41 -0.21 -4.81 3.72
N LEU A 42 0.16 -4.10 2.67
CA LEU A 42 -0.69 -3.08 2.08
C LEU A 42 -1.71 -3.74 1.15
N ARG A 43 -2.97 -3.55 1.45
CA ARG A 43 -4.09 -4.04 0.66
C ARG A 43 -4.62 -2.94 -0.25
N HIS A 44 -4.89 -3.31 -1.50
CA HIS A 44 -5.46 -2.45 -2.51
C HIS A 44 -6.69 -3.16 -3.07
N VAL A 45 -7.86 -2.69 -2.68
CA VAL A 45 -9.14 -3.27 -3.07
C VAL A 45 -9.76 -2.39 -4.14
N VAL A 46 -10.07 -2.97 -5.28
CA VAL A 46 -10.70 -2.28 -6.40
C VAL A 46 -12.02 -2.94 -6.72
N MET A 47 -13.09 -2.16 -6.79
CA MET A 47 -14.41 -2.66 -7.16
C MET A 47 -14.90 -1.95 -8.40
N PHE A 48 -15.45 -2.72 -9.34
CA PHE A 48 -16.01 -2.17 -10.58
C PHE A 48 -17.54 -2.28 -10.61
N LYS A 49 -18.13 -1.18 -11.03
CA LYS A 49 -19.49 -1.10 -11.54
C LYS A 49 -19.41 -0.91 -13.05
N PHE A 50 -19.96 -1.85 -13.80
CA PHE A 50 -20.00 -1.77 -15.25
C PHE A 50 -21.19 -0.97 -15.74
N LYS A 51 -21.05 -0.34 -16.91
CA LYS A 51 -22.13 0.35 -17.58
C LYS A 51 -23.25 -0.63 -17.90
N GLU A 52 -24.48 -0.12 -17.84
CA GLU A 52 -25.66 -0.89 -18.28
C GLU A 52 -25.47 -1.34 -19.74
N GLY A 53 -25.84 -2.60 -20.04
CA GLY A 53 -25.71 -3.16 -21.36
C GLY A 53 -24.30 -3.69 -21.72
N THR A 54 -23.28 -3.56 -20.81
CA THR A 54 -21.97 -4.17 -21.05
C THR A 54 -22.13 -5.69 -21.22
N SER A 55 -21.60 -6.23 -22.32
CA SER A 55 -21.74 -7.65 -22.62
C SER A 55 -20.92 -8.52 -21.65
N LYS A 56 -21.38 -9.76 -21.41
CA LYS A 56 -20.62 -10.74 -20.60
C LYS A 56 -19.22 -10.99 -21.15
N ASP A 57 -19.07 -10.93 -22.47
CA ASP A 57 -17.77 -11.14 -23.12
C ASP A 57 -16.82 -9.97 -22.88
N ASP A 58 -17.31 -8.75 -22.84
CA ASP A 58 -16.49 -7.58 -22.54
C ASP A 58 -16.12 -7.54 -21.05
N ILE A 59 -17.06 -7.90 -20.16
CA ILE A 59 -16.76 -8.07 -18.73
C ILE A 59 -15.66 -9.13 -18.55
N ARG A 60 -15.75 -10.26 -19.25
CA ARG A 60 -14.72 -11.31 -19.17
C ARG A 60 -13.37 -10.81 -19.66
N LYS A 61 -13.30 -10.05 -20.77
CA LYS A 61 -12.05 -9.44 -21.23
C LYS A 61 -11.40 -8.54 -20.18
N VAL A 62 -12.20 -7.72 -19.49
CA VAL A 62 -11.72 -6.89 -18.38
C VAL A 62 -11.17 -7.75 -17.24
N GLN A 63 -11.89 -8.81 -16.83
CA GLN A 63 -11.45 -9.74 -15.79
C GLN A 63 -10.12 -10.42 -16.17
N GLU A 64 -10.00 -10.93 -17.39
CA GLU A 64 -8.79 -11.57 -17.89
C GLU A 64 -7.61 -10.60 -17.95
N ALA A 65 -7.85 -9.37 -18.43
CA ALA A 65 -6.83 -8.32 -18.49
C ALA A 65 -6.33 -7.93 -17.08
N PHE A 66 -7.22 -7.79 -16.10
CA PHE A 66 -6.82 -7.53 -14.70
C PHE A 66 -6.04 -8.72 -14.12
N SER A 67 -6.56 -9.94 -14.33
CA SER A 67 -5.94 -11.16 -13.81
C SER A 67 -4.54 -11.43 -14.39
N ALA A 68 -4.20 -10.82 -15.52
CA ALA A 68 -2.87 -10.91 -16.11
C ALA A 68 -1.84 -9.96 -15.46
N LEU A 69 -2.28 -8.93 -14.70
CA LEU A 69 -1.38 -7.94 -14.12
C LEU A 69 -0.33 -8.52 -13.17
N PRO A 70 -0.64 -9.48 -12.27
CA PRO A 70 0.37 -10.05 -11.37
C PRO A 70 1.55 -10.72 -12.09
N SER A 71 1.34 -11.25 -13.30
CA SER A 71 2.42 -11.85 -14.09
C SER A 71 3.30 -10.81 -14.80
N LYS A 72 2.84 -9.57 -14.92
CA LYS A 72 3.50 -8.47 -15.63
C LYS A 72 4.10 -7.43 -14.69
N ILE A 73 3.57 -7.30 -13.49
CA ILE A 73 3.94 -6.28 -12.52
C ILE A 73 4.43 -6.97 -11.24
N PRO A 74 5.75 -7.10 -11.07
CA PRO A 74 6.34 -7.88 -9.98
C PRO A 74 6.09 -7.28 -8.58
N GLN A 75 5.66 -6.03 -8.49
CA GLN A 75 5.28 -5.38 -7.24
C GLN A 75 4.02 -5.98 -6.62
N ILE A 76 3.16 -6.63 -7.41
CA ILE A 76 1.97 -7.32 -6.90
C ILE A 76 2.41 -8.61 -6.22
N SER A 77 2.39 -8.65 -4.90
CA SER A 77 2.84 -9.80 -4.12
C SER A 77 1.77 -10.88 -3.96
N SER A 78 0.49 -10.51 -4.05
CA SER A 78 -0.65 -11.44 -4.02
C SER A 78 -1.84 -10.80 -4.72
N TYR A 79 -2.71 -11.66 -5.25
CA TYR A 79 -3.90 -11.29 -6.00
C TYR A 79 -5.02 -12.30 -5.78
N GLU A 80 -6.22 -11.80 -5.60
CA GLU A 80 -7.47 -12.56 -5.66
C GLU A 80 -8.58 -11.70 -6.24
N TRP A 81 -9.63 -12.31 -6.73
CA TRP A 81 -10.79 -11.59 -7.23
C TRP A 81 -12.08 -12.42 -7.07
N GLY A 82 -13.21 -11.76 -7.15
CA GLY A 82 -14.51 -12.40 -7.10
C GLY A 82 -15.63 -11.47 -7.55
N THR A 83 -16.83 -12.04 -7.58
CA THR A 83 -18.05 -11.30 -7.84
C THR A 83 -18.90 -11.19 -6.59
N ASN A 84 -19.61 -10.07 -6.45
CA ASN A 84 -20.51 -9.86 -5.33
C ASN A 84 -21.63 -10.91 -5.32
N ASN A 85 -21.84 -11.51 -4.17
CA ASN A 85 -22.94 -12.45 -3.91
C ASN A 85 -23.70 -12.14 -2.59
N SER A 86 -23.52 -10.92 -2.05
CA SER A 86 -24.18 -10.52 -0.82
C SER A 86 -25.71 -10.43 -1.02
N PRO A 87 -26.49 -11.05 -0.14
CA PRO A 87 -27.95 -10.95 -0.20
C PRO A 87 -28.52 -9.63 0.37
N GLU A 88 -27.66 -8.74 0.91
CA GLU A 88 -28.11 -7.53 1.61
C GLU A 88 -28.55 -6.40 0.66
N GLY A 89 -28.16 -6.45 -0.62
CA GLY A 89 -28.51 -5.43 -1.60
C GLY A 89 -27.87 -4.06 -1.34
N LEU A 90 -26.71 -4.03 -0.69
CA LEU A 90 -25.98 -2.82 -0.30
C LEU A 90 -24.76 -2.54 -1.20
N ASP A 91 -24.63 -3.27 -2.30
CA ASP A 91 -23.48 -3.25 -3.20
C ASP A 91 -23.38 -1.98 -4.08
N LYS A 92 -24.43 -1.18 -4.14
CA LYS A 92 -24.50 0.05 -4.97
C LYS A 92 -24.19 -0.18 -6.45
N GLY A 93 -24.34 -1.43 -6.92
CA GLY A 93 -24.06 -1.84 -8.29
C GLY A 93 -22.60 -2.26 -8.54
N PHE A 94 -21.72 -2.29 -7.52
CA PHE A 94 -20.38 -2.85 -7.62
C PHE A 94 -20.47 -4.37 -7.61
N THR A 95 -20.08 -4.98 -8.71
CA THR A 95 -20.26 -6.41 -8.95
C THR A 95 -18.99 -7.22 -8.93
N HIS A 96 -17.84 -6.59 -9.20
CA HIS A 96 -16.56 -7.25 -9.30
C HIS A 96 -15.57 -6.64 -8.33
N ILE A 97 -14.88 -7.49 -7.58
CA ILE A 97 -13.89 -7.12 -6.58
C ILE A 97 -12.55 -7.72 -6.97
N PHE A 98 -11.51 -6.90 -7.03
CA PHE A 98 -10.13 -7.28 -7.25
C PHE A 98 -9.31 -6.86 -6.04
N PHE A 99 -8.56 -7.79 -5.50
CA PHE A 99 -7.85 -7.62 -4.25
C PHE A 99 -6.36 -7.85 -4.47
N LEU A 100 -5.59 -6.79 -4.42
CA LEU A 100 -4.15 -6.81 -4.59
C LEU A 100 -3.45 -6.64 -3.24
N THR A 101 -2.26 -7.21 -3.13
CA THR A 101 -1.40 -7.03 -1.98
C THR A 101 -0.05 -6.50 -2.43
N PHE A 102 0.43 -5.47 -1.76
CA PHE A 102 1.77 -4.93 -1.90
C PHE A 102 2.55 -5.10 -0.61
N LYS A 103 3.88 -5.19 -0.69
CA LYS A 103 4.75 -5.26 0.49
C LYS A 103 5.00 -3.89 1.09
N SER A 104 4.86 -2.82 0.29
CA SER A 104 5.12 -1.46 0.70
C SER A 104 4.31 -0.43 -0.10
N GLU A 105 4.33 0.83 0.34
CA GLU A 105 3.75 1.95 -0.42
C GLU A 105 4.55 2.26 -1.68
N GLU A 106 5.86 2.00 -1.67
CA GLU A 106 6.74 2.14 -2.83
C GLU A 106 6.35 1.15 -3.93
N ASP A 107 6.01 -0.10 -3.58
CA ASP A 107 5.51 -1.10 -4.54
C ASP A 107 4.21 -0.62 -5.18
N ARG A 108 3.25 -0.12 -4.38
CA ARG A 108 2.02 0.47 -4.91
C ARG A 108 2.31 1.70 -5.78
N ALA A 109 3.21 2.57 -5.35
CA ALA A 109 3.59 3.76 -6.10
C ALA A 109 4.24 3.41 -7.46
N ALA A 110 4.96 2.30 -7.54
CA ALA A 110 5.51 1.78 -8.79
C ALA A 110 4.43 1.12 -9.68
N TYR A 111 3.43 0.45 -9.08
CA TYR A 111 2.31 -0.18 -9.77
C TYR A 111 1.42 0.84 -10.49
N LEU A 112 1.04 1.93 -9.83
CA LEU A 112 0.06 2.89 -10.36
C LEU A 112 0.44 3.49 -11.73
N PRO A 113 1.70 3.95 -11.98
CA PRO A 113 2.11 4.46 -13.28
C PRO A 113 2.57 3.37 -14.25
N HIS A 114 2.58 2.08 -13.85
CA HIS A 114 3.14 1.00 -14.67
C HIS A 114 2.45 0.93 -16.04
N PRO A 115 3.20 0.72 -17.15
CA PRO A 115 2.62 0.65 -18.48
C PRO A 115 1.51 -0.38 -18.65
N ASP A 116 1.67 -1.58 -18.07
CA ASP A 116 0.64 -2.62 -18.09
C ASP A 116 -0.61 -2.26 -17.30
N HIS A 117 -0.48 -1.52 -16.17
CA HIS A 117 -1.63 -1.00 -15.45
C HIS A 117 -2.38 0.06 -16.27
N LYS A 118 -1.66 0.94 -16.98
CA LYS A 118 -2.29 1.91 -17.89
C LYS A 118 -2.99 1.22 -19.05
N ALA A 119 -2.34 0.22 -19.68
CA ALA A 119 -2.93 -0.56 -20.76
C ALA A 119 -4.20 -1.31 -20.30
N PHE A 120 -4.22 -1.81 -19.05
CA PHE A 120 -5.44 -2.33 -18.43
C PHE A 120 -6.52 -1.24 -18.33
N GLY A 121 -6.18 -0.03 -17.95
CA GLY A 121 -7.12 1.10 -17.88
C GLY A 121 -7.79 1.38 -19.24
N ASP A 122 -7.07 1.23 -20.35
CA ASP A 122 -7.61 1.38 -21.71
C ASP A 122 -8.62 0.26 -22.06
N VAL A 123 -8.43 -0.94 -21.54
CA VAL A 123 -9.38 -2.05 -21.69
C VAL A 123 -10.64 -1.83 -20.84
N LEU A 124 -10.47 -1.34 -19.63
CA LEU A 124 -11.56 -1.11 -18.67
C LEU A 124 -12.44 0.09 -19.06
N GLY A 125 -11.83 1.21 -19.44
CA GLY A 125 -12.48 2.50 -19.57
C GLY A 125 -13.77 2.54 -20.39
N PRO A 126 -13.86 1.87 -21.58
CA PRO A 126 -15.09 1.82 -22.35
C PRO A 126 -16.30 1.23 -21.60
N HIS A 127 -16.06 0.34 -20.64
CA HIS A 127 -17.06 -0.49 -19.98
C HIS A 127 -17.36 -0.02 -18.53
N LEU A 128 -16.53 0.82 -17.95
CA LEU A 128 -16.61 1.26 -16.56
C LEU A 128 -17.67 2.36 -16.38
N ASP A 129 -18.64 2.14 -15.47
CA ASP A 129 -19.55 3.16 -14.97
C ASP A 129 -18.96 3.87 -13.74
N ASP A 130 -18.51 3.10 -12.76
CA ASP A 130 -17.92 3.63 -11.53
C ASP A 130 -16.84 2.68 -10.97
N VAL A 131 -15.91 3.24 -10.19
CA VAL A 131 -14.84 2.50 -9.53
C VAL A 131 -14.69 2.94 -8.08
N LEU A 132 -14.59 1.98 -7.17
CA LEU A 132 -14.23 2.23 -5.78
C LEU A 132 -12.86 1.62 -5.50
N VAL A 133 -11.95 2.43 -4.95
CA VAL A 133 -10.61 1.99 -4.56
C VAL A 133 -10.41 2.27 -3.09
N LEU A 134 -9.97 1.24 -2.35
CA LEU A 134 -9.64 1.34 -0.94
C LEU A 134 -8.24 0.78 -0.70
N ASP A 135 -7.42 1.53 0.01
CA ASP A 135 -6.10 1.11 0.46
C ASP A 135 -6.03 1.08 1.98
N TYR A 136 -5.43 0.02 2.53
CA TYR A 136 -5.20 -0.06 3.96
C TYR A 136 -4.05 -1.03 4.30
N TRP A 137 -3.37 -0.76 5.40
CA TRP A 137 -2.46 -1.72 6.01
C TRP A 137 -3.25 -2.77 6.79
N SER A 138 -2.99 -4.06 6.53
CA SER A 138 -3.59 -5.13 7.32
C SER A 138 -3.11 -5.04 8.77
N ARG A 139 -4.03 -5.31 9.72
CA ARG A 139 -3.70 -5.43 11.14
C ARG A 139 -3.84 -6.90 11.53
N ASN A 140 -2.78 -7.47 12.07
CA ASN A 140 -2.81 -8.77 12.71
C ASN A 140 -3.09 -8.51 14.19
N GLU A 141 -4.29 -8.84 14.65
CA GLU A 141 -4.68 -8.78 16.07
C GLU A 141 -4.27 -10.07 16.79
#